data_26f05c38ff66bd6827bdf5cc5f348428
#
_entry.id   26f05c38ff66bd6827bdf5cc5f348428
#
_cell.length_a   1.000
_cell.length_b   1.000
_cell.length_c   1.000
_cell.angle_alpha   90.00
_cell.angle_beta   90.00
_cell.angle_gamma   90.00
#
_symmetry.space_group_name_H-M   'P 1'
#
loop_
_entity.id
_entity.type
_entity.pdbx_description
1 polymer ?
#
loop_
_entity_poly.entity_id
_entity_poly.type
_entity_poly.pdbx_seq_one_letter_code
_entity_poly.pdbx_strand_id
1 'polypeptide(L)'
;VIARRTFLATSTAAGFVGASGVTAAAADGPEPRQDRDFVEFLTKAADERATAVLDGYAATITDLRDMGKARAAARGLRTLTSVYVHTGSAHHHDGELLGPLTELAEALAEEQYDDGLWDQGAVHSPPDTAFSIVDLNIAYALLDKDDAVATRKLRATVEGILRKAGPGLAAGGVHTANHRWLVCSALSRIHRRWPDPSYPRRIDAWLAEGIDQLPGGEYSERSPTYSAVVTNPALLTIARFHDRRDLYAYVRDNLTASLYVTEPNGEVESVHSRRQDQAALRQLPEFWLQYRELAILDGDGRFAAVAALLRERGAGQNFGETPLGDRLAEVLDRPDLARELPAVKALPTDFEHHDESCGLVRVRRGERTASIFGGTDLPEVHAIASGLSTNPTFFKMRKGAAILDSLRLAPQFFSLGPFRSEGLEREKDAWRLSAEVRAAFHQPLPRRHRRKDGLYPLTDDGRFWSAMDFPHRPKEYRALRTEILVRETKDGGWDLTFDVSQSAVPLAVELCFRRGGKLSGEGLEPVAGADDTYQLVSGDATYTVGTDTITFGPGNGKGGKQPPVVDPGERYTWMNGSLTPNGIRVLITGRSPLTYRMSLR
;
A
#
# COMPACT_ATOMS: atom_id res chain seq x y z
N VAL A 1 -2.43 -22.64 28.52
CA VAL A 1 -3.65 -22.63 29.38
C VAL A 1 -3.91 -21.16 29.72
N ILE A 2 -4.73 -20.48 28.95
CA ILE A 2 -5.14 -19.12 29.25
C ILE A 2 -6.67 -19.11 29.35
N ALA A 3 -7.16 -18.60 30.46
CA ALA A 3 -8.55 -18.60 30.85
C ALA A 3 -9.38 -17.62 29.99
N ARG A 4 -10.49 -18.13 29.44
CA ARG A 4 -11.54 -17.31 28.82
C ARG A 4 -12.31 -16.55 29.91
N ARG A 5 -12.36 -15.23 29.80
CA ARG A 5 -13.35 -14.42 30.53
C ARG A 5 -14.54 -14.16 29.61
N THR A 6 -15.66 -14.71 30.00
CA THR A 6 -16.97 -14.50 29.38
C THR A 6 -17.55 -13.18 29.90
N PHE A 7 -17.87 -12.25 29.00
CA PHE A 7 -18.69 -11.08 29.33
C PHE A 7 -20.14 -11.39 28.96
N LEU A 8 -21.02 -11.39 29.94
CA LEU A 8 -22.47 -11.41 29.76
C LEU A 8 -22.95 -9.97 29.52
N ALA A 9 -23.53 -9.72 28.34
CA ALA A 9 -24.25 -8.50 28.06
C ALA A 9 -25.75 -8.74 28.33
N THR A 10 -26.29 -8.01 29.28
CA THR A 10 -27.73 -7.94 29.58
C THR A 10 -28.43 -7.02 28.57
N SER A 11 -29.36 -7.58 27.81
CA SER A 11 -30.24 -6.85 26.92
C SER A 11 -31.42 -6.32 27.68
N THR A 12 -31.62 -4.99 27.71
CA THR A 12 -32.85 -4.35 28.09
C THR A 12 -33.66 -3.98 26.83
N ALA A 13 -34.82 -4.58 26.69
CA ALA A 13 -35.78 -4.24 25.66
C ALA A 13 -36.47 -2.90 26.01
N ALA A 14 -36.42 -1.94 25.09
CA ALA A 14 -37.22 -0.72 25.16
C ALA A 14 -38.20 -0.72 23.98
N GLY A 15 -39.48 -0.44 24.31
CA GLY A 15 -40.62 -0.61 23.44
C GLY A 15 -40.69 0.36 22.26
N PHE A 16 -41.31 -0.15 21.20
CA PHE A 16 -41.71 0.61 20.03
C PHE A 16 -42.84 1.60 20.37
N VAL A 17 -42.59 2.89 20.14
CA VAL A 17 -43.65 3.91 19.98
C VAL A 17 -43.63 4.28 18.49
N GLY A 18 -44.78 4.09 17.85
CA GLY A 18 -44.98 4.39 16.44
C GLY A 18 -44.79 5.88 16.15
N ALA A 19 -43.95 6.21 15.21
CA ALA A 19 -43.83 7.54 14.63
C ALA A 19 -44.55 7.59 13.29
N SER A 20 -45.56 8.43 13.23
CA SER A 20 -46.33 8.80 12.06
C SER A 20 -45.42 9.32 10.95
N GLY A 21 -45.69 8.90 9.70
CA GLY A 21 -44.98 9.35 8.54
C GLY A 21 -45.01 10.87 8.36
N VAL A 22 -43.85 11.46 8.42
CA VAL A 22 -43.58 12.79 7.86
C VAL A 22 -42.92 12.56 6.50
N THR A 23 -43.70 12.73 5.44
CA THR A 23 -43.15 12.91 4.10
C THR A 23 -42.32 14.20 4.12
N ALA A 24 -41.01 14.07 4.19
CA ALA A 24 -40.13 15.20 3.95
C ALA A 24 -40.30 15.61 2.48
N ALA A 25 -40.95 16.74 2.26
CA ALA A 25 -40.86 17.46 0.98
C ALA A 25 -39.39 17.76 0.74
N ALA A 26 -38.88 17.31 -0.38
CA ALA A 26 -37.58 17.73 -0.88
C ALA A 26 -37.62 19.27 -1.00
N ALA A 27 -36.84 19.96 -0.18
CA ALA A 27 -36.63 21.38 -0.36
C ALA A 27 -35.88 21.56 -1.68
N ASP A 28 -36.48 22.32 -2.61
CA ASP A 28 -35.83 22.84 -3.80
C ASP A 28 -34.66 23.77 -3.39
N GLY A 29 -33.56 23.17 -3.02
CA GLY A 29 -32.28 23.87 -2.92
C GLY A 29 -31.71 24.06 -4.33
N PRO A 30 -30.89 25.11 -4.56
CA PRO A 30 -30.25 25.30 -5.85
C PRO A 30 -29.50 24.03 -6.23
N GLU A 31 -29.59 23.62 -7.51
CA GLU A 31 -28.86 22.47 -8.02
C GLU A 31 -27.37 22.58 -7.65
N PRO A 32 -26.74 21.49 -7.17
CA PRO A 32 -25.33 21.53 -6.79
C PRO A 32 -24.47 21.98 -7.97
N ARG A 33 -23.67 23.00 -7.74
CA ARG A 33 -22.79 23.54 -8.78
C ARG A 33 -21.79 22.49 -9.24
N GLN A 34 -21.50 22.50 -10.54
CA GLN A 34 -20.51 21.61 -11.15
C GLN A 34 -19.13 22.28 -11.16
N ASP A 35 -18.09 21.53 -10.79
CA ASP A 35 -16.68 21.92 -10.87
C ASP A 35 -16.19 21.70 -12.32
N ARG A 36 -16.50 22.68 -13.18
CA ARG A 36 -16.17 22.61 -14.61
C ARG A 36 -14.67 22.53 -14.86
N ASP A 37 -13.89 23.28 -14.08
CA ASP A 37 -12.43 23.28 -14.19
C ASP A 37 -11.84 21.91 -13.85
N PHE A 38 -12.45 21.17 -12.93
CA PHE A 38 -12.06 19.79 -12.60
C PHE A 38 -12.32 18.85 -13.78
N VAL A 39 -13.50 18.94 -14.41
CA VAL A 39 -13.84 18.10 -15.56
C VAL A 39 -12.95 18.43 -16.75
N GLU A 40 -12.72 19.72 -17.06
CA GLU A 40 -11.82 20.15 -18.12
C GLU A 40 -10.38 19.67 -17.92
N PHE A 41 -9.87 19.77 -16.69
CA PHE A 41 -8.56 19.24 -16.31
C PHE A 41 -8.44 17.74 -16.59
N LEU A 42 -9.46 16.94 -16.20
CA LEU A 42 -9.48 15.51 -16.49
C LEU A 42 -9.63 15.20 -17.97
N THR A 43 -10.43 15.98 -18.70
CA THR A 43 -10.63 15.82 -20.14
C THR A 43 -9.32 15.97 -20.90
N LYS A 44 -8.56 17.02 -20.60
CA LYS A 44 -7.24 17.23 -21.21
C LYS A 44 -6.30 16.06 -20.93
N ALA A 45 -6.22 15.60 -19.68
CA ALA A 45 -5.39 14.46 -19.32
C ALA A 45 -5.86 13.15 -20.00
N ALA A 46 -7.17 13.00 -20.22
CA ALA A 46 -7.73 11.84 -20.90
C ALA A 46 -7.44 11.86 -22.40
N ASP A 47 -7.50 13.02 -23.06
CA ASP A 47 -7.13 13.17 -24.48
C ASP A 47 -5.64 12.84 -24.70
N GLU A 48 -4.75 13.33 -23.83
CA GLU A 48 -3.32 12.97 -23.85
C GLU A 48 -3.12 11.45 -23.61
N ARG A 49 -3.88 10.88 -22.70
CA ARG A 49 -3.82 9.43 -22.40
C ARG A 49 -4.36 8.58 -23.54
N ALA A 50 -5.43 9.02 -24.21
CA ALA A 50 -6.00 8.34 -25.37
C ALA A 50 -4.98 8.19 -26.51
N THR A 51 -4.19 9.24 -26.79
CA THR A 51 -3.09 9.18 -27.76
C THR A 51 -2.09 8.05 -27.39
N ALA A 52 -1.66 7.97 -26.12
CA ALA A 52 -0.74 6.91 -25.69
C ALA A 52 -1.37 5.51 -25.76
N VAL A 53 -2.68 5.38 -25.55
CA VAL A 53 -3.40 4.11 -25.72
C VAL A 53 -3.46 3.74 -27.19
N LEU A 54 -3.76 4.68 -28.09
CA LEU A 54 -3.80 4.44 -29.54
C LEU A 54 -2.44 4.02 -30.09
N ASP A 55 -1.36 4.65 -29.64
CA ASP A 55 0.00 4.28 -30.05
C ASP A 55 0.38 2.85 -29.62
N GLY A 56 -0.22 2.35 -28.52
CA GLY A 56 0.13 1.07 -27.89
C GLY A 56 -0.93 -0.03 -28.00
N TYR A 57 -2.13 0.21 -28.54
CA TYR A 57 -3.23 -0.77 -28.44
C TYR A 57 -2.95 -2.10 -29.15
N ALA A 58 -2.26 -2.08 -30.29
CA ALA A 58 -1.92 -3.29 -31.01
C ALA A 58 -0.96 -4.20 -30.21
N ALA A 59 0.03 -3.59 -29.54
CA ALA A 59 0.91 -4.32 -28.61
C ALA A 59 0.12 -4.84 -27.41
N THR A 60 -0.86 -4.08 -26.91
CA THR A 60 -1.75 -4.51 -25.81
C THR A 60 -2.59 -5.73 -26.20
N ILE A 61 -3.09 -5.78 -27.44
CA ILE A 61 -3.81 -6.97 -27.98
C ILE A 61 -2.86 -8.16 -28.09
N THR A 62 -1.64 -7.95 -28.56
CA THR A 62 -0.62 -9.02 -28.60
C THR A 62 -0.32 -9.55 -27.21
N ASP A 63 -0.10 -8.66 -26.23
CA ASP A 63 0.12 -9.05 -24.83
C ASP A 63 -1.08 -9.79 -24.21
N LEU A 64 -2.30 -9.44 -24.58
CA LEU A 64 -3.51 -10.16 -24.17
C LEU A 64 -3.50 -11.59 -24.70
N ARG A 65 -3.24 -11.78 -25.99
CA ARG A 65 -3.22 -13.09 -26.66
C ARG A 65 -2.07 -13.98 -26.19
N ASP A 66 -0.87 -13.40 -26.05
CA ASP A 66 0.36 -14.16 -25.73
C ASP A 66 0.49 -14.44 -24.23
N MET A 67 -0.01 -13.56 -23.38
CA MET A 67 0.24 -13.58 -21.94
C MET A 67 -1.02 -13.41 -21.07
N GLY A 68 -2.21 -13.41 -21.65
CA GLY A 68 -3.47 -13.27 -20.91
C GLY A 68 -3.66 -11.92 -20.20
N LYS A 69 -3.01 -10.83 -20.64
CA LYS A 69 -3.04 -9.52 -19.95
C LYS A 69 -4.32 -8.72 -20.21
N ALA A 70 -5.47 -9.25 -19.85
CA ALA A 70 -6.78 -8.63 -20.08
C ALA A 70 -6.96 -7.27 -19.42
N ARG A 71 -6.31 -6.99 -18.29
CA ARG A 71 -6.44 -5.72 -17.56
C ARG A 71 -6.03 -4.51 -18.40
N ALA A 72 -4.93 -4.61 -19.15
CA ALA A 72 -4.45 -3.49 -19.97
C ALA A 72 -5.42 -3.18 -21.12
N ALA A 73 -5.96 -4.21 -21.78
CA ALA A 73 -6.93 -4.08 -22.86
C ALA A 73 -8.26 -3.48 -22.36
N ALA A 74 -8.79 -3.96 -21.23
CA ALA A 74 -10.01 -3.44 -20.62
C ALA A 74 -9.86 -1.97 -20.20
N ARG A 75 -8.71 -1.60 -19.61
CA ARG A 75 -8.40 -0.21 -19.25
C ARG A 75 -8.28 0.67 -20.47
N GLY A 76 -7.59 0.23 -21.51
CA GLY A 76 -7.48 0.95 -22.80
C GLY A 76 -8.85 1.20 -23.42
N LEU A 77 -9.71 0.20 -23.47
CA LEU A 77 -11.08 0.32 -23.96
C LEU A 77 -11.89 1.33 -23.14
N ARG A 78 -11.81 1.29 -21.80
CA ARG A 78 -12.46 2.27 -20.91
C ARG A 78 -11.99 3.70 -21.20
N THR A 79 -10.68 3.90 -21.35
CA THR A 79 -10.09 5.22 -21.59
C THR A 79 -10.54 5.78 -22.93
N LEU A 80 -10.40 5.03 -24.02
CA LEU A 80 -10.86 5.44 -25.35
C LEU A 80 -12.38 5.70 -25.40
N THR A 81 -13.17 4.88 -24.70
CA THR A 81 -14.62 5.10 -24.58
C THR A 81 -14.92 6.43 -23.89
N SER A 82 -14.19 6.79 -22.84
CA SER A 82 -14.45 8.03 -22.10
C SER A 82 -14.26 9.29 -22.95
N VAL A 83 -13.21 9.34 -23.75
CA VAL A 83 -12.95 10.47 -24.67
C VAL A 83 -13.89 10.45 -25.86
N TYR A 84 -14.28 9.27 -26.36
CA TYR A 84 -15.24 9.14 -27.46
C TYR A 84 -16.62 9.70 -27.12
N VAL A 85 -17.16 9.41 -25.92
CA VAL A 85 -18.52 9.85 -25.53
C VAL A 85 -18.57 11.24 -24.92
N HIS A 86 -17.43 11.80 -24.45
CA HIS A 86 -17.41 13.06 -23.72
C HIS A 86 -17.41 14.26 -24.68
N THR A 87 -18.46 15.07 -24.62
CA THR A 87 -18.64 16.25 -25.50
C THR A 87 -17.53 17.31 -25.40
N GLY A 88 -16.79 17.34 -24.28
CA GLY A 88 -15.65 18.26 -24.07
C GLY A 88 -14.32 17.73 -24.60
N SER A 89 -14.24 16.46 -25.01
CA SER A 89 -13.02 15.84 -25.55
C SER A 89 -12.77 16.23 -27.00
N ALA A 90 -11.50 16.35 -27.39
CA ALA A 90 -11.08 16.51 -28.78
C ALA A 90 -11.44 15.30 -29.66
N HIS A 91 -11.70 14.14 -29.02
CA HIS A 91 -12.04 12.88 -29.66
C HIS A 91 -13.55 12.53 -29.60
N HIS A 92 -14.40 13.53 -29.30
CA HIS A 92 -15.85 13.28 -29.21
C HIS A 92 -16.41 12.79 -30.53
N HIS A 93 -16.99 11.59 -30.54
CA HIS A 93 -17.53 10.88 -31.72
C HIS A 93 -16.54 10.77 -32.90
N ASP A 94 -15.25 10.76 -32.60
CA ASP A 94 -14.19 10.58 -33.60
C ASP A 94 -14.25 9.17 -34.20
N GLY A 95 -14.53 9.07 -35.48
CA GLY A 95 -14.62 7.79 -36.20
C GLY A 95 -13.33 6.97 -36.20
N GLU A 96 -12.16 7.61 -36.03
CA GLU A 96 -10.86 6.93 -35.98
C GLU A 96 -10.71 6.06 -34.72
N LEU A 97 -11.44 6.35 -33.64
CA LEU A 97 -11.43 5.54 -32.42
C LEU A 97 -12.25 4.25 -32.56
N LEU A 98 -13.19 4.17 -33.49
CA LEU A 98 -14.10 2.99 -33.60
C LEU A 98 -13.36 1.70 -33.96
N GLY A 99 -12.31 1.76 -34.77
CA GLY A 99 -11.47 0.63 -35.10
C GLY A 99 -10.78 0.06 -33.85
N PRO A 100 -9.89 0.82 -33.19
CA PRO A 100 -9.21 0.40 -31.96
C PRO A 100 -10.15 -0.05 -30.85
N LEU A 101 -11.27 0.64 -30.62
CA LEU A 101 -12.28 0.25 -29.64
C LEU A 101 -12.88 -1.13 -29.94
N THR A 102 -13.21 -1.36 -31.24
CA THR A 102 -13.79 -2.65 -31.68
C THR A 102 -12.78 -3.79 -31.57
N GLU A 103 -11.54 -3.57 -32.01
CA GLU A 103 -10.46 -4.57 -31.96
C GLU A 103 -10.12 -4.98 -30.52
N LEU A 104 -10.04 -4.02 -29.58
CA LEU A 104 -9.83 -4.30 -28.16
C LEU A 104 -10.98 -5.12 -27.57
N ALA A 105 -12.24 -4.78 -27.90
CA ALA A 105 -13.39 -5.52 -27.40
C ALA A 105 -13.50 -6.92 -27.99
N GLU A 106 -13.25 -7.09 -29.30
CA GLU A 106 -13.26 -8.39 -29.96
C GLU A 106 -12.14 -9.28 -29.43
N ALA A 107 -10.92 -8.77 -29.27
CA ALA A 107 -9.82 -9.52 -28.67
C ALA A 107 -10.13 -9.98 -27.23
N LEU A 108 -10.71 -9.09 -26.40
CA LEU A 108 -11.15 -9.47 -25.04
C LEU A 108 -12.22 -10.56 -25.07
N ALA A 109 -13.15 -10.53 -26.03
CA ALA A 109 -14.19 -11.55 -26.17
C ALA A 109 -13.63 -12.89 -26.67
N GLU A 110 -12.67 -12.86 -27.60
CA GLU A 110 -12.00 -14.05 -28.17
C GLU A 110 -11.18 -14.78 -27.11
N GLU A 111 -10.44 -14.04 -26.26
CA GLU A 111 -9.57 -14.60 -25.24
C GLU A 111 -10.31 -14.93 -23.91
N GLN A 112 -11.60 -14.63 -23.80
CA GLN A 112 -12.41 -14.98 -22.65
C GLN A 112 -12.79 -16.45 -22.65
N TYR A 113 -12.31 -17.20 -21.65
CA TYR A 113 -12.62 -18.64 -21.49
C TYR A 113 -14.12 -18.90 -21.34
N ASP A 114 -14.53 -20.16 -21.52
CA ASP A 114 -15.95 -20.57 -21.46
C ASP A 114 -16.61 -20.31 -20.11
N ASP A 115 -15.83 -20.30 -19.01
CA ASP A 115 -16.29 -19.94 -17.67
C ASP A 115 -16.39 -18.43 -17.44
N GLY A 116 -16.04 -17.63 -18.44
CA GLY A 116 -16.12 -16.17 -18.41
C GLY A 116 -14.92 -15.47 -17.78
N LEU A 117 -13.85 -16.18 -17.42
CA LEU A 117 -12.65 -15.63 -16.83
C LEU A 117 -11.55 -15.40 -17.88
N TRP A 118 -10.46 -14.75 -17.49
CA TRP A 118 -9.20 -14.63 -18.22
C TRP A 118 -8.03 -15.07 -17.36
N ASP A 119 -6.95 -15.43 -18.01
CA ASP A 119 -5.66 -15.55 -17.38
C ASP A 119 -5.05 -14.18 -17.10
N GLN A 120 -4.14 -14.13 -16.12
CA GLN A 120 -3.21 -13.04 -15.91
C GLN A 120 -1.81 -13.63 -15.86
N GLY A 121 -1.06 -13.53 -16.95
CA GLY A 121 0.12 -14.36 -17.14
C GLY A 121 -0.27 -15.85 -17.16
N ALA A 122 0.39 -16.66 -16.33
CA ALA A 122 0.11 -18.10 -16.25
C ALA A 122 -0.96 -18.47 -15.20
N VAL A 123 -1.76 -17.52 -14.73
CA VAL A 123 -2.73 -17.73 -13.64
C VAL A 123 -4.15 -17.47 -14.13
N HIS A 124 -4.99 -18.52 -14.16
CA HIS A 124 -6.42 -18.40 -14.38
C HIS A 124 -7.09 -17.77 -13.15
N SER A 125 -7.46 -16.50 -13.25
CA SER A 125 -7.65 -15.67 -12.07
C SER A 125 -9.00 -14.96 -12.02
N PRO A 126 -9.93 -15.38 -11.14
CA PRO A 126 -11.15 -14.62 -10.89
C PRO A 126 -10.90 -13.16 -10.42
N PRO A 127 -9.97 -12.87 -9.48
CA PRO A 127 -9.70 -11.49 -9.10
C PRO A 127 -9.14 -10.63 -10.22
N ASP A 128 -8.24 -11.16 -11.05
CA ASP A 128 -7.69 -10.41 -12.18
C ASP A 128 -8.74 -10.13 -13.23
N THR A 129 -9.62 -11.11 -13.50
CA THR A 129 -10.82 -10.91 -14.30
C THR A 129 -11.71 -9.80 -13.71
N ALA A 130 -11.90 -9.76 -12.39
CA ALA A 130 -12.75 -8.75 -11.76
C ALA A 130 -12.24 -7.30 -11.98
N PHE A 131 -10.91 -7.07 -12.03
CA PHE A 131 -10.36 -5.76 -12.44
C PHE A 131 -10.82 -5.37 -13.84
N SER A 132 -10.65 -6.28 -14.81
CA SER A 132 -11.07 -6.06 -16.20
C SER A 132 -12.57 -5.81 -16.31
N ILE A 133 -13.38 -6.56 -15.56
CA ILE A 133 -14.83 -6.42 -15.53
C ILE A 133 -15.29 -5.09 -14.94
N VAL A 134 -14.60 -4.55 -13.92
CA VAL A 134 -14.91 -3.20 -13.40
C VAL A 134 -14.68 -2.13 -14.46
N ASP A 135 -13.54 -2.19 -15.18
CA ASP A 135 -13.23 -1.26 -16.27
C ASP A 135 -14.25 -1.37 -17.43
N LEU A 136 -14.58 -2.58 -17.86
CA LEU A 136 -15.55 -2.82 -18.92
C LEU A 136 -16.98 -2.42 -18.53
N ASN A 137 -17.38 -2.56 -17.25
CA ASN A 137 -18.68 -2.07 -16.79
C ASN A 137 -18.80 -0.54 -16.88
N ILE A 138 -17.71 0.18 -16.60
CA ILE A 138 -17.68 1.64 -16.77
C ILE A 138 -17.80 2.00 -18.26
N ALA A 139 -17.00 1.35 -19.10
CA ALA A 139 -17.07 1.56 -20.56
C ALA A 139 -18.47 1.28 -21.11
N TYR A 140 -19.08 0.13 -20.73
CA TYR A 140 -20.44 -0.18 -21.11
C TYR A 140 -21.45 0.86 -20.65
N ALA A 141 -21.31 1.35 -19.39
CA ALA A 141 -22.20 2.38 -18.86
C ALA A 141 -22.17 3.68 -19.67
N LEU A 142 -21.00 4.06 -20.15
CA LEU A 142 -20.81 5.23 -20.96
C LEU A 142 -21.39 5.06 -22.37
N LEU A 143 -21.11 3.94 -23.02
CA LEU A 143 -21.67 3.59 -24.34
C LEU A 143 -23.19 3.45 -24.33
N ASP A 144 -23.76 2.95 -23.22
CA ASP A 144 -25.19 2.77 -23.06
C ASP A 144 -25.92 4.12 -22.89
N LYS A 145 -25.29 5.09 -22.22
CA LYS A 145 -25.80 6.47 -22.08
C LYS A 145 -25.70 7.27 -23.38
N ASP A 146 -24.62 7.09 -24.15
CA ASP A 146 -24.38 7.79 -25.42
C ASP A 146 -25.32 7.29 -26.53
N ASP A 147 -25.63 5.99 -26.53
CA ASP A 147 -26.52 5.28 -27.48
C ASP A 147 -26.27 5.59 -28.98
N ALA A 148 -25.04 5.93 -29.34
CA ALA A 148 -24.67 6.18 -30.72
C ALA A 148 -24.84 4.94 -31.60
N VAL A 149 -25.38 5.10 -32.83
CA VAL A 149 -25.58 3.99 -33.76
C VAL A 149 -24.27 3.30 -34.12
N ALA A 150 -23.19 4.09 -34.26
CA ALA A 150 -21.86 3.60 -34.61
C ALA A 150 -21.27 2.62 -33.57
N THR A 151 -21.65 2.75 -32.29
CA THR A 151 -21.13 1.93 -31.17
C THR A 151 -22.02 0.72 -30.82
N ARG A 152 -23.12 0.47 -31.52
CA ARG A 152 -24.07 -0.63 -31.18
C ARG A 152 -23.41 -2.00 -31.16
N LYS A 153 -22.57 -2.32 -32.16
CA LYS A 153 -21.85 -3.60 -32.20
C LYS A 153 -20.86 -3.69 -31.05
N LEU A 154 -20.06 -2.66 -30.82
CA LEU A 154 -19.12 -2.58 -29.71
C LEU A 154 -19.82 -2.78 -28.36
N ARG A 155 -20.94 -2.06 -28.12
CA ARG A 155 -21.74 -2.21 -26.90
C ARG A 155 -22.24 -3.65 -26.71
N ALA A 156 -22.75 -4.28 -27.76
CA ALA A 156 -23.20 -5.67 -27.70
C ALA A 156 -22.07 -6.66 -27.37
N THR A 157 -20.87 -6.44 -27.92
CA THR A 157 -19.68 -7.26 -27.60
C THR A 157 -19.31 -7.12 -26.13
N VAL A 158 -19.23 -5.89 -25.61
CA VAL A 158 -18.91 -5.64 -24.19
C VAL A 158 -19.99 -6.21 -23.27
N GLU A 159 -21.28 -6.10 -23.63
CA GLU A 159 -22.38 -6.75 -22.90
C GLU A 159 -22.18 -8.26 -22.80
N GLY A 160 -21.86 -8.90 -23.92
CA GLY A 160 -21.60 -10.35 -23.99
C GLY A 160 -20.50 -10.79 -23.02
N ILE A 161 -19.38 -10.05 -23.01
CA ILE A 161 -18.25 -10.26 -22.09
C ILE A 161 -18.70 -10.16 -20.62
N LEU A 162 -19.39 -9.07 -20.27
CA LEU A 162 -19.82 -8.81 -18.89
C LEU A 162 -20.77 -9.88 -18.36
N ARG A 163 -21.75 -10.30 -19.18
CA ARG A 163 -22.71 -11.34 -18.80
C ARG A 163 -22.06 -12.72 -18.66
N LYS A 164 -21.11 -13.04 -19.54
CA LYS A 164 -20.36 -14.29 -19.50
C LYS A 164 -19.48 -14.39 -18.24
N ALA A 165 -18.89 -13.27 -17.77
CA ALA A 165 -18.03 -13.26 -16.58
C ALA A 165 -18.76 -13.46 -15.25
N GLY A 166 -20.03 -13.10 -15.15
CA GLY A 166 -20.78 -13.11 -13.89
C GLY A 166 -20.77 -14.46 -13.17
N PRO A 167 -21.15 -15.59 -13.82
CA PRO A 167 -21.12 -16.91 -13.20
C PRO A 167 -19.72 -17.34 -12.73
N GLY A 168 -18.67 -17.13 -13.52
CA GLY A 168 -17.30 -17.45 -13.16
C GLY A 168 -16.81 -16.67 -11.94
N LEU A 169 -17.11 -15.37 -11.87
CA LEU A 169 -16.80 -14.55 -10.70
C LEU A 169 -17.58 -14.98 -9.45
N ALA A 170 -18.85 -15.38 -9.61
CA ALA A 170 -19.66 -15.84 -8.49
C ALA A 170 -19.19 -17.21 -7.94
N ALA A 171 -18.63 -18.08 -8.79
CA ALA A 171 -18.09 -19.37 -8.40
C ALA A 171 -16.63 -19.30 -7.94
N GLY A 172 -15.87 -18.32 -8.43
CA GLY A 172 -14.42 -18.19 -8.22
C GLY A 172 -14.03 -17.87 -6.80
N GLY A 173 -12.79 -18.21 -6.46
CA GLY A 173 -12.16 -17.92 -5.19
C GLY A 173 -11.17 -16.74 -5.26
N VAL A 174 -10.56 -16.43 -4.11
CA VAL A 174 -9.57 -15.35 -3.96
C VAL A 174 -8.34 -15.85 -3.17
N HIS A 175 -7.21 -15.15 -3.30
CA HIS A 175 -5.97 -15.52 -2.58
C HIS A 175 -5.41 -14.37 -1.73
N THR A 176 -6.03 -13.16 -1.75
CA THR A 176 -5.69 -12.04 -0.89
C THR A 176 -6.94 -11.36 -0.35
N ALA A 177 -6.81 -10.65 0.76
CA ALA A 177 -7.94 -10.05 1.48
C ALA A 177 -8.73 -9.06 0.60
N ASN A 178 -8.03 -8.15 -0.09
CA ASN A 178 -8.66 -7.13 -0.94
C ASN A 178 -9.43 -7.68 -2.14
N HIS A 179 -9.07 -8.86 -2.64
CA HIS A 179 -9.71 -9.49 -3.79
C HIS A 179 -11.17 -9.88 -3.53
N ARG A 180 -11.56 -10.17 -2.26
CA ARG A 180 -12.96 -10.39 -1.89
C ARG A 180 -13.83 -9.21 -2.31
N TRP A 181 -13.37 -8.01 -1.97
CA TRP A 181 -14.11 -6.76 -2.24
C TRP A 181 -14.13 -6.43 -3.72
N LEU A 182 -13.03 -6.69 -4.44
CA LEU A 182 -12.97 -6.46 -5.88
C LEU A 182 -13.97 -7.34 -6.64
N VAL A 183 -14.03 -8.64 -6.34
CA VAL A 183 -15.00 -9.58 -6.94
C VAL A 183 -16.43 -9.14 -6.60
N CYS A 184 -16.70 -8.77 -5.34
CA CYS A 184 -18.01 -8.25 -4.93
C CYS A 184 -18.39 -6.96 -5.68
N SER A 185 -17.44 -6.06 -5.91
CA SER A 185 -17.64 -4.84 -6.69
C SER A 185 -18.04 -5.13 -8.13
N ALA A 186 -17.32 -6.05 -8.80
CA ALA A 186 -17.63 -6.47 -10.16
C ALA A 186 -19.04 -7.11 -10.25
N LEU A 187 -19.36 -8.05 -9.35
CA LEU A 187 -20.68 -8.67 -9.26
C LEU A 187 -21.81 -7.68 -8.99
N SER A 188 -21.58 -6.68 -8.10
CA SER A 188 -22.57 -5.65 -7.80
C SER A 188 -22.93 -4.82 -9.04
N ARG A 189 -21.92 -4.48 -9.87
CA ARG A 189 -22.13 -3.76 -11.13
C ARG A 189 -22.87 -4.60 -12.18
N ILE A 190 -22.52 -5.89 -12.33
CA ILE A 190 -23.21 -6.80 -13.24
C ILE A 190 -24.66 -6.99 -12.78
N HIS A 191 -24.89 -7.30 -11.51
CA HIS A 191 -26.22 -7.51 -10.93
C HIS A 191 -27.15 -6.32 -11.13
N ARG A 192 -26.64 -5.11 -11.01
CA ARG A 192 -27.42 -3.89 -11.21
C ARG A 192 -28.06 -3.79 -12.59
N ARG A 193 -27.40 -4.34 -13.60
CA ARG A 193 -27.85 -4.31 -15.00
C ARG A 193 -28.60 -5.56 -15.41
N TRP A 194 -28.08 -6.70 -15.01
CA TRP A 194 -28.62 -8.03 -15.31
C TRP A 194 -28.78 -8.81 -14.00
N PRO A 195 -29.93 -8.65 -13.35
CA PRO A 195 -30.18 -9.28 -12.06
C PRO A 195 -30.09 -10.81 -12.11
N ASP A 196 -29.22 -11.37 -11.25
CA ASP A 196 -29.12 -12.79 -10.98
C ASP A 196 -29.01 -13.01 -9.47
N PRO A 197 -29.87 -13.84 -8.85
CA PRO A 197 -29.88 -14.02 -7.40
C PRO A 197 -28.62 -14.72 -6.84
N SER A 198 -27.79 -15.30 -7.67
CA SER A 198 -26.52 -15.90 -7.23
C SER A 198 -25.48 -14.84 -6.86
N TYR A 199 -25.50 -13.67 -7.52
CA TYR A 199 -24.54 -12.61 -7.29
C TYR A 199 -24.69 -11.95 -5.92
N PRO A 200 -25.86 -11.46 -5.50
CA PRO A 200 -26.02 -10.95 -4.14
C PRO A 200 -25.74 -12.00 -3.07
N ARG A 201 -26.13 -13.26 -3.25
CA ARG A 201 -25.77 -14.33 -2.32
C ARG A 201 -24.26 -14.50 -2.17
N ARG A 202 -23.51 -14.40 -3.27
CA ARG A 202 -22.04 -14.48 -3.22
C ARG A 202 -21.40 -13.26 -2.53
N ILE A 203 -21.92 -12.06 -2.82
CA ILE A 203 -21.51 -10.81 -2.17
C ILE A 203 -21.77 -10.90 -0.65
N ASP A 204 -22.97 -11.31 -0.26
CA ASP A 204 -23.33 -11.47 1.14
C ASP A 204 -22.48 -12.51 1.86
N ALA A 205 -22.10 -13.59 1.18
CA ALA A 205 -21.21 -14.61 1.73
C ALA A 205 -19.82 -14.04 2.06
N TRP A 206 -19.25 -13.21 1.17
CA TRP A 206 -17.99 -12.53 1.45
C TRP A 206 -18.12 -11.45 2.54
N LEU A 207 -19.20 -10.66 2.51
CA LEU A 207 -19.44 -9.62 3.53
C LEU A 207 -19.69 -10.21 4.93
N ALA A 208 -20.20 -11.43 5.01
CA ALA A 208 -20.40 -12.15 6.28
C ALA A 208 -19.11 -12.52 6.99
N GLU A 209 -17.97 -12.52 6.29
CA GLU A 209 -16.64 -12.68 6.90
C GLU A 209 -16.19 -11.43 7.68
N GLY A 210 -16.87 -10.30 7.49
CA GLY A 210 -16.51 -8.99 8.05
C GLY A 210 -15.48 -8.25 7.20
N ILE A 211 -15.46 -6.92 7.37
CA ILE A 211 -14.44 -6.08 6.75
C ILE A 211 -13.18 -6.14 7.60
N ASP A 212 -12.07 -6.49 6.99
CA ASP A 212 -10.77 -6.71 7.62
C ASP A 212 -10.04 -5.40 7.94
N GLN A 213 -10.72 -4.47 8.63
CA GLN A 213 -10.17 -3.19 9.06
C GLN A 213 -9.67 -3.24 10.51
N LEU A 214 -8.45 -2.75 10.71
CA LEU A 214 -7.82 -2.62 12.02
C LEU A 214 -8.39 -1.40 12.78
N PRO A 215 -8.26 -1.36 14.11
CA PRO A 215 -8.79 -0.24 14.91
C PRO A 215 -8.28 1.14 14.50
N GLY A 216 -7.07 1.24 13.93
CA GLY A 216 -6.48 2.48 13.41
C GLY A 216 -7.06 2.96 12.07
N GLY A 217 -7.96 2.18 11.43
CA GLY A 217 -8.54 2.52 10.12
C GLY A 217 -7.83 1.89 8.93
N GLU A 218 -6.64 1.34 9.11
CA GLU A 218 -5.95 0.57 8.08
C GLU A 218 -6.63 -0.79 7.85
N TYR A 219 -6.61 -1.30 6.61
CA TYR A 219 -7.03 -2.67 6.35
C TYR A 219 -5.94 -3.67 6.75
N SER A 220 -6.27 -4.95 6.86
CA SER A 220 -5.37 -6.00 7.34
C SER A 220 -4.05 -6.11 6.55
N GLU A 221 -4.04 -5.70 5.30
CA GLU A 221 -2.82 -5.65 4.47
C GLU A 221 -1.92 -4.46 4.78
N ARG A 222 -2.37 -3.48 5.59
CA ARG A 222 -1.63 -2.26 5.98
C ARG A 222 -1.03 -1.52 4.79
N SER A 223 -1.65 -1.63 3.63
CA SER A 223 -1.10 -1.14 2.36
C SER A 223 -1.85 0.06 1.85
N PRO A 224 -1.27 1.26 1.86
CA PRO A 224 -1.86 2.44 1.24
C PRO A 224 -2.21 2.24 -0.23
N THR A 225 -1.35 1.55 -1.00
CA THR A 225 -1.60 1.26 -2.40
C THR A 225 -2.85 0.42 -2.59
N TYR A 226 -2.95 -0.73 -1.91
CA TYR A 226 -4.10 -1.62 -2.08
C TYR A 226 -5.38 -1.05 -1.48
N SER A 227 -5.29 -0.23 -0.43
CA SER A 227 -6.41 0.56 0.07
C SER A 227 -6.97 1.50 -0.99
N ALA A 228 -6.08 2.28 -1.64
CA ALA A 228 -6.45 3.29 -2.63
C ALA A 228 -6.94 2.70 -3.96
N VAL A 229 -6.26 1.64 -4.45
CA VAL A 229 -6.51 1.11 -5.81
C VAL A 229 -7.60 0.03 -5.81
N VAL A 230 -7.77 -0.70 -4.71
CA VAL A 230 -8.66 -1.87 -4.68
C VAL A 230 -9.75 -1.73 -3.62
N THR A 231 -9.38 -1.69 -2.32
CA THR A 231 -10.35 -1.87 -1.24
C THR A 231 -11.36 -0.73 -1.16
N ASN A 232 -10.90 0.54 -1.08
CA ASN A 232 -11.80 1.68 -1.00
C ASN A 232 -12.73 1.81 -2.21
N PRO A 233 -12.23 1.76 -3.49
CA PRO A 233 -13.11 1.82 -4.65
C PRO A 233 -14.14 0.68 -4.70
N ALA A 234 -13.73 -0.53 -4.28
CA ALA A 234 -14.61 -1.69 -4.24
C ALA A 234 -15.71 -1.52 -3.19
N LEU A 235 -15.37 -1.15 -1.95
CA LEU A 235 -16.34 -0.92 -0.87
C LEU A 235 -17.32 0.22 -1.23
N LEU A 236 -16.84 1.32 -1.81
CA LEU A 236 -17.70 2.40 -2.31
C LEU A 236 -18.66 1.93 -3.40
N THR A 237 -18.22 1.02 -4.27
CA THR A 237 -19.05 0.43 -5.31
C THR A 237 -20.12 -0.49 -4.73
N ILE A 238 -19.76 -1.37 -3.78
CA ILE A 238 -20.68 -2.27 -3.10
C ILE A 238 -21.71 -1.43 -2.30
N ALA A 239 -21.25 -0.39 -1.59
CA ALA A 239 -22.13 0.51 -0.84
C ALA A 239 -23.24 1.11 -1.70
N ARG A 240 -22.92 1.47 -2.95
CA ARG A 240 -23.90 2.07 -3.90
C ARG A 240 -24.81 1.07 -4.58
N PHE A 241 -24.23 -0.04 -5.07
CA PHE A 241 -24.96 -0.97 -5.95
C PHE A 241 -25.58 -2.15 -5.21
N HIS A 242 -25.15 -2.43 -3.97
CA HIS A 242 -25.67 -3.49 -3.12
C HIS A 242 -26.38 -2.94 -1.86
N ASP A 243 -26.66 -1.64 -1.84
CA ASP A 243 -27.34 -0.90 -0.75
C ASP A 243 -26.72 -1.11 0.65
N ARG A 244 -25.41 -1.25 0.72
CA ARG A 244 -24.62 -1.43 1.96
C ARG A 244 -23.95 -0.12 2.38
N ARG A 245 -24.77 0.88 2.72
CA ARG A 245 -24.30 2.21 3.10
C ARG A 245 -23.41 2.24 4.34
N ASP A 246 -23.49 1.23 5.19
CA ASP A 246 -22.58 1.01 6.32
C ASP A 246 -21.10 0.93 5.89
N LEU A 247 -20.81 0.47 4.67
CA LEU A 247 -19.44 0.37 4.14
C LEU A 247 -18.74 1.72 3.94
N TYR A 248 -19.48 2.82 3.81
CA TYR A 248 -18.88 4.16 3.77
C TYR A 248 -18.10 4.48 5.04
N ALA A 249 -18.48 3.95 6.21
CA ALA A 249 -17.77 4.18 7.46
C ALA A 249 -16.33 3.65 7.39
N TYR A 250 -16.14 2.43 6.88
CA TYR A 250 -14.80 1.84 6.73
C TYR A 250 -13.90 2.67 5.81
N VAL A 251 -14.45 3.20 4.72
CA VAL A 251 -13.67 4.06 3.81
C VAL A 251 -13.33 5.40 4.48
N ARG A 252 -14.25 6.00 5.25
CA ARG A 252 -13.97 7.23 6.03
C ARG A 252 -12.84 7.03 7.02
N ASP A 253 -12.86 5.91 7.75
CA ASP A 253 -11.84 5.59 8.74
C ASP A 253 -10.48 5.39 8.06
N ASN A 254 -10.43 4.68 6.92
CA ASN A 254 -9.20 4.50 6.15
C ASN A 254 -8.68 5.82 5.57
N LEU A 255 -9.53 6.67 4.99
CA LEU A 255 -9.12 7.99 4.50
C LEU A 255 -8.67 8.91 5.64
N THR A 256 -9.25 8.80 6.83
CA THR A 256 -8.82 9.54 8.01
C THR A 256 -7.44 9.08 8.48
N ALA A 257 -7.19 7.77 8.53
CA ALA A 257 -5.88 7.21 8.82
C ALA A 257 -4.82 7.66 7.80
N SER A 258 -5.19 7.67 6.52
CA SER A 258 -4.30 8.09 5.43
C SER A 258 -3.83 9.54 5.53
N LEU A 259 -4.57 10.43 6.24
CA LEU A 259 -4.10 11.81 6.50
C LEU A 259 -2.80 11.84 7.30
N TYR A 260 -2.64 10.93 8.25
CA TYR A 260 -1.46 10.88 9.13
C TYR A 260 -0.23 10.26 8.48
N VAL A 261 -0.42 9.40 7.49
CA VAL A 261 0.69 8.79 6.73
C VAL A 261 1.07 9.57 5.47
N THR A 262 0.37 10.70 5.19
CA THR A 262 0.65 11.55 4.05
C THR A 262 1.77 12.55 4.35
N GLU A 263 2.76 12.58 3.48
CA GLU A 263 3.89 13.51 3.51
C GLU A 263 3.51 14.89 2.94
N PRO A 264 4.23 15.97 3.31
CA PRO A 264 3.95 17.31 2.77
C PRO A 264 4.00 17.40 1.24
N ASN A 265 4.80 16.56 0.58
CA ASN A 265 4.90 16.49 -0.88
C ASN A 265 3.89 15.57 -1.56
N GLY A 266 2.96 14.97 -0.81
CA GLY A 266 1.94 14.07 -1.34
C GLY A 266 2.38 12.60 -1.47
N GLU A 267 3.57 12.23 -1.02
CA GLU A 267 3.97 10.83 -0.85
C GLU A 267 3.22 10.22 0.34
N VAL A 268 3.14 8.89 0.35
CA VAL A 268 2.48 8.14 1.42
C VAL A 268 3.47 7.21 2.09
N GLU A 269 3.58 7.29 3.41
CA GLU A 269 4.37 6.35 4.20
C GLU A 269 3.77 4.95 4.15
N SER A 270 4.59 3.96 3.83
CA SER A 270 4.17 2.56 3.65
C SER A 270 5.12 1.55 4.31
N VAL A 271 6.01 2.00 5.20
CA VAL A 271 6.98 1.13 5.89
C VAL A 271 6.32 -0.02 6.65
N HIS A 272 5.09 0.20 7.13
CA HIS A 272 4.27 -0.75 7.89
C HIS A 272 3.48 -1.74 7.03
N SER A 273 3.51 -1.57 5.71
CA SER A 273 2.73 -2.40 4.79
C SER A 273 3.11 -3.87 4.85
N ARG A 274 2.13 -4.74 4.59
CA ARG A 274 2.28 -6.18 4.37
C ARG A 274 2.41 -6.57 2.90
N ARG A 275 2.49 -5.56 2.02
CA ARG A 275 2.55 -5.76 0.56
C ARG A 275 3.86 -5.19 0.01
N GLN A 276 4.01 -5.26 -1.34
CA GLN A 276 5.22 -4.81 -2.02
C GLN A 276 5.56 -3.34 -1.78
N ASP A 277 4.57 -2.51 -1.48
CA ASP A 277 4.76 -1.09 -1.21
C ASP A 277 5.50 -0.78 0.11
N GLN A 278 5.72 -1.77 0.99
CA GLN A 278 6.62 -1.58 2.13
C GLN A 278 8.07 -1.26 1.70
N ALA A 279 8.45 -1.60 0.49
CA ALA A 279 9.80 -1.40 -0.06
C ALA A 279 9.88 -0.29 -1.10
N ALA A 280 8.77 0.39 -1.41
CA ALA A 280 8.71 1.37 -2.48
C ALA A 280 7.98 2.64 -2.05
N LEU A 281 8.36 3.76 -2.65
CA LEU A 281 7.63 5.02 -2.50
C LEU A 281 6.28 4.94 -3.19
N ARG A 282 5.25 5.48 -2.53
CA ARG A 282 3.90 5.57 -3.08
C ARG A 282 3.43 7.02 -3.06
N GLN A 283 2.48 7.30 -3.96
CA GLN A 283 1.95 8.64 -4.16
C GLN A 283 0.48 8.68 -3.74
N LEU A 284 0.10 9.73 -3.04
CA LEU A 284 -1.27 9.97 -2.59
C LEU A 284 -2.34 10.09 -3.72
N PRO A 285 -2.00 10.48 -4.97
CA PRO A 285 -3.00 10.65 -6.02
C PRO A 285 -3.98 9.49 -6.23
N GLU A 286 -3.62 8.28 -5.85
CA GLU A 286 -4.51 7.13 -5.98
C GLU A 286 -5.77 7.21 -5.11
N PHE A 287 -5.72 7.98 -4.02
CA PHE A 287 -6.87 8.25 -3.14
C PHE A 287 -7.77 9.40 -3.63
N TRP A 288 -7.42 10.09 -4.69
CA TRP A 288 -8.02 11.36 -5.07
C TRP A 288 -9.54 11.34 -5.19
N LEU A 289 -10.09 10.43 -6.01
CA LEU A 289 -11.54 10.38 -6.21
C LEU A 289 -12.30 9.93 -4.97
N GLN A 290 -11.70 9.15 -4.09
CA GLN A 290 -12.29 8.72 -2.84
C GLN A 290 -12.40 9.89 -1.85
N TYR A 291 -11.34 10.69 -1.70
CA TYR A 291 -11.39 11.92 -0.92
C TYR A 291 -12.41 12.89 -1.48
N ARG A 292 -12.48 13.05 -2.81
CA ARG A 292 -13.46 13.91 -3.46
C ARG A 292 -14.88 13.42 -3.22
N GLU A 293 -15.14 12.13 -3.37
CA GLU A 293 -16.46 11.53 -3.14
C GLU A 293 -16.95 11.77 -1.72
N LEU A 294 -16.13 11.45 -0.73
CA LEU A 294 -16.54 11.60 0.68
C LEU A 294 -16.53 13.06 1.13
N ALA A 295 -15.69 13.93 0.56
CA ALA A 295 -15.78 15.36 0.79
C ALA A 295 -17.15 15.91 0.37
N ILE A 296 -17.62 15.53 -0.81
CA ILE A 296 -18.92 15.95 -1.35
C ILE A 296 -20.08 15.31 -0.55
N LEU A 297 -19.99 14.02 -0.27
CA LEU A 297 -21.05 13.28 0.42
C LEU A 297 -21.27 13.77 1.85
N ASP A 298 -20.19 14.03 2.57
CA ASP A 298 -20.21 14.35 4.00
C ASP A 298 -20.09 15.86 4.30
N GLY A 299 -19.76 16.67 3.29
CA GLY A 299 -19.40 18.07 3.49
C GLY A 299 -18.08 18.25 4.26
N ASP A 300 -17.16 17.26 4.18
CA ASP A 300 -15.91 17.29 4.94
C ASP A 300 -14.84 18.16 4.25
N GLY A 301 -14.59 19.33 4.85
CA GLY A 301 -13.60 20.27 4.33
C GLY A 301 -12.15 19.79 4.44
N ARG A 302 -11.82 18.81 5.30
CA ARG A 302 -10.47 18.21 5.38
C ARG A 302 -10.24 17.29 4.18
N PHE A 303 -11.22 16.45 3.85
CA PHE A 303 -11.18 15.62 2.66
C PHE A 303 -11.16 16.48 1.38
N ALA A 304 -11.90 17.59 1.38
CA ALA A 304 -11.83 18.57 0.31
C ALA A 304 -10.43 19.19 0.16
N ALA A 305 -9.75 19.49 1.26
CA ALA A 305 -8.37 20.01 1.22
C ALA A 305 -7.39 19.01 0.60
N VAL A 306 -7.52 17.72 0.93
CA VAL A 306 -6.70 16.66 0.30
C VAL A 306 -7.01 16.54 -1.18
N ALA A 307 -8.27 16.51 -1.58
CA ALA A 307 -8.68 16.43 -2.99
C ALA A 307 -8.17 17.64 -3.80
N ALA A 308 -8.19 18.85 -3.23
CA ALA A 308 -7.63 20.04 -3.85
C ALA A 308 -6.11 19.97 -3.98
N LEU A 309 -5.40 19.58 -2.92
CA LEU A 309 -3.95 19.41 -2.92
C LEU A 309 -3.50 18.40 -3.99
N LEU A 310 -4.22 17.30 -4.14
CA LEU A 310 -3.90 16.28 -5.14
C LEU A 310 -4.12 16.77 -6.57
N ARG A 311 -5.12 17.63 -6.80
CA ARG A 311 -5.32 18.29 -8.09
C ARG A 311 -4.14 19.20 -8.45
N GLU A 312 -3.69 20.04 -7.52
CA GLU A 312 -2.57 20.96 -7.74
C GLU A 312 -1.26 20.21 -8.04
N ARG A 313 -0.98 19.15 -7.30
CA ARG A 313 0.26 18.36 -7.41
C ARG A 313 0.24 17.35 -8.55
N GLY A 314 -0.95 16.89 -8.96
CA GLY A 314 -1.12 15.94 -10.06
C GLY A 314 -0.85 16.49 -11.44
N ALA A 315 -0.88 17.81 -11.61
CA ALA A 315 -0.70 18.48 -12.90
C ALA A 315 0.70 18.36 -13.53
N GLY A 316 1.54 17.47 -13.08
CA GLY A 316 2.89 17.26 -13.63
C GLY A 316 3.56 15.98 -13.19
N GLN A 317 2.85 15.08 -12.54
CA GLN A 317 3.40 13.83 -12.02
C GLN A 317 2.62 12.61 -12.53
N ASN A 318 3.32 11.50 -12.74
CA ASN A 318 2.67 10.21 -12.96
C ASN A 318 1.88 9.82 -11.69
N PHE A 319 0.58 9.58 -11.87
CA PHE A 319 -0.37 9.21 -10.82
C PHE A 319 -0.25 7.72 -10.43
N GLY A 320 0.93 7.28 -9.99
CA GLY A 320 1.13 5.92 -9.56
C GLY A 320 0.79 4.88 -10.65
N GLU A 321 0.04 3.84 -10.28
CA GLU A 321 -0.34 2.77 -11.21
C GLU A 321 -1.53 3.14 -12.11
N THR A 322 -2.30 4.17 -11.75
CA THR A 322 -3.45 4.63 -12.53
C THR A 322 -3.18 6.02 -13.10
N PRO A 323 -2.97 6.15 -14.42
CA PRO A 323 -2.80 7.44 -15.07
C PRO A 323 -3.97 8.38 -14.81
N LEU A 324 -3.68 9.67 -14.72
CA LEU A 324 -4.68 10.71 -14.43
C LEU A 324 -5.83 10.69 -15.45
N GLY A 325 -5.50 10.51 -16.74
CA GLY A 325 -6.50 10.49 -17.81
C GLY A 325 -7.52 9.35 -17.69
N ASP A 326 -7.16 8.24 -17.05
CA ASP A 326 -8.09 7.13 -16.84
C ASP A 326 -9.24 7.50 -15.87
N ARG A 327 -9.11 8.60 -15.09
CA ARG A 327 -10.11 9.02 -14.09
C ARG A 327 -11.34 9.72 -14.70
N LEU A 328 -11.24 10.22 -15.94
CA LEU A 328 -12.39 10.83 -16.63
C LEU A 328 -13.56 9.84 -16.72
N ALA A 329 -13.28 8.60 -17.10
CA ALA A 329 -14.31 7.56 -17.23
C ALA A 329 -15.10 7.36 -15.92
N GLU A 330 -14.43 7.39 -14.76
CA GLU A 330 -15.07 7.25 -13.45
C GLU A 330 -15.99 8.44 -13.13
N VAL A 331 -15.58 9.65 -13.50
CA VAL A 331 -16.37 10.87 -13.27
C VAL A 331 -17.59 10.92 -14.21
N LEU A 332 -17.44 10.48 -15.46
CA LEU A 332 -18.56 10.39 -16.41
C LEU A 332 -19.58 9.29 -16.01
N ASP A 333 -19.10 8.16 -15.46
CA ASP A 333 -19.98 7.12 -14.90
C ASP A 333 -20.73 7.63 -13.65
N ARG A 334 -20.09 8.52 -12.88
CA ARG A 334 -20.61 9.11 -11.64
C ARG A 334 -20.56 10.64 -11.66
N PRO A 335 -21.54 11.32 -12.29
CA PRO A 335 -21.55 12.76 -12.42
C PRO A 335 -21.59 13.53 -11.09
N ASP A 336 -22.00 12.91 -10.00
CA ASP A 336 -21.94 13.47 -8.65
C ASP A 336 -20.50 13.80 -8.20
N LEU A 337 -19.50 13.11 -8.73
CA LEU A 337 -18.08 13.43 -8.52
C LEU A 337 -17.65 14.75 -9.17
N ALA A 338 -18.39 15.25 -10.17
CA ALA A 338 -18.12 16.52 -10.82
C ALA A 338 -18.67 17.73 -10.04
N ARG A 339 -19.33 17.55 -8.90
CA ARG A 339 -19.83 18.67 -8.05
C ARG A 339 -18.66 19.46 -7.46
N GLU A 340 -18.91 20.74 -7.15
CA GLU A 340 -17.97 21.57 -6.40
C GLU A 340 -17.65 20.94 -5.03
N LEU A 341 -16.38 21.04 -4.62
CA LEU A 341 -15.96 20.62 -3.29
C LEU A 341 -16.53 21.56 -2.22
N PRO A 342 -16.81 21.07 -1.01
CA PRO A 342 -17.11 21.94 0.12
C PRO A 342 -15.90 22.81 0.46
N ALA A 343 -16.14 23.89 1.24
CA ALA A 343 -15.08 24.77 1.69
C ALA A 343 -13.94 23.99 2.39
N VAL A 344 -12.72 24.21 1.94
CA VAL A 344 -11.56 23.50 2.47
C VAL A 344 -11.27 23.89 3.91
N LYS A 345 -10.85 22.92 4.72
CA LYS A 345 -10.34 23.10 6.08
C LYS A 345 -8.87 22.75 6.12
N ALA A 346 -8.11 23.46 6.93
CA ALA A 346 -6.68 23.19 7.09
C ALA A 346 -6.43 21.74 7.54
N LEU A 347 -5.45 21.11 6.91
CA LEU A 347 -4.97 19.79 7.32
C LEU A 347 -4.07 19.94 8.57
N PRO A 348 -4.00 18.91 9.43
CA PRO A 348 -3.09 18.94 10.56
C PRO A 348 -1.63 18.96 10.06
N THR A 349 -0.88 19.96 10.48
CA THR A 349 0.54 20.14 10.15
C THR A 349 1.46 20.05 11.36
N ASP A 350 0.88 19.84 12.54
CA ASP A 350 1.59 19.63 13.81
C ASP A 350 0.89 18.54 14.61
N PHE A 351 1.49 17.34 14.64
CA PHE A 351 0.94 16.19 15.37
C PHE A 351 2.02 15.14 15.70
N GLU A 352 1.74 14.34 16.70
CA GLU A 352 2.28 13.01 16.93
C GLU A 352 1.10 12.04 16.93
N HIS A 353 1.10 11.08 16.02
CA HIS A 353 0.04 10.09 15.85
C HIS A 353 0.62 8.69 15.98
N HIS A 354 0.10 7.91 16.92
CA HIS A 354 0.48 6.51 17.12
C HIS A 354 -0.67 5.59 16.65
N ASP A 355 -0.44 4.88 15.56
CA ASP A 355 -1.27 3.74 15.18
C ASP A 355 -0.72 2.48 15.86
N GLU A 356 -1.32 2.13 17.00
CA GLU A 356 -0.95 0.94 17.78
C GLU A 356 -1.16 -0.35 16.99
N SER A 357 -2.17 -0.39 16.12
CA SER A 357 -2.52 -1.59 15.34
C SER A 357 -1.51 -1.92 14.24
N CYS A 358 -0.77 -0.91 13.79
CA CYS A 358 0.31 -1.04 12.83
C CYS A 358 1.71 -0.94 13.47
N GLY A 359 1.80 -0.55 14.75
CA GLY A 359 3.06 -0.26 15.42
C GLY A 359 3.84 0.86 14.75
N LEU A 360 3.14 1.91 14.34
CA LEU A 360 3.68 3.05 13.60
C LEU A 360 3.40 4.36 14.33
N VAL A 361 4.44 5.12 14.60
CA VAL A 361 4.32 6.52 15.04
C VAL A 361 4.68 7.44 13.89
N ARG A 362 3.81 8.41 13.64
CA ARG A 362 4.01 9.48 12.68
C ARG A 362 4.11 10.80 13.41
N VAL A 363 5.16 11.56 13.15
CA VAL A 363 5.35 12.91 13.70
C VAL A 363 5.44 13.90 12.56
N ARG A 364 4.70 15.00 12.67
CA ARG A 364 4.77 16.10 11.72
C ARG A 364 4.91 17.42 12.47
N ARG A 365 5.83 18.27 12.01
CA ARG A 365 6.07 19.65 12.50
C ARG A 365 6.24 20.55 11.27
N GLY A 366 5.12 21.01 10.71
CA GLY A 366 5.11 21.74 9.44
C GLY A 366 5.58 20.88 8.27
N GLU A 367 6.71 21.25 7.65
CA GLU A 367 7.33 20.51 6.54
C GLU A 367 8.28 19.39 7.00
N ARG A 368 8.53 19.28 8.30
CA ARG A 368 9.33 18.18 8.86
C ARG A 368 8.43 17.02 9.26
N THR A 369 8.84 15.82 8.88
CA THR A 369 8.13 14.59 9.27
C THR A 369 9.10 13.52 9.73
N ALA A 370 8.62 12.60 10.56
CA ALA A 370 9.32 11.38 10.92
C ALA A 370 8.36 10.21 11.06
N SER A 371 8.88 9.00 10.81
CA SER A 371 8.22 7.73 11.08
C SER A 371 9.07 6.90 12.03
N ILE A 372 8.45 6.32 13.06
CA ILE A 372 9.07 5.33 13.95
C ILE A 372 8.25 4.05 13.81
N PHE A 373 8.88 2.96 13.40
CA PHE A 373 8.20 1.72 13.08
C PHE A 373 8.73 0.53 13.87
N GLY A 374 7.85 -0.11 14.62
CA GLY A 374 8.14 -1.31 15.42
C GLY A 374 7.11 -2.43 15.23
N GLY A 375 6.18 -2.29 14.26
CA GLY A 375 5.06 -3.19 14.03
C GLY A 375 5.33 -4.31 13.00
N THR A 376 6.57 -4.79 12.87
CA THR A 376 6.91 -5.90 11.97
C THR A 376 6.27 -7.23 12.43
N ASP A 377 5.87 -8.07 11.48
CA ASP A 377 5.28 -9.39 11.77
C ASP A 377 6.35 -10.46 12.08
N LEU A 378 7.64 -10.18 11.86
CA LEU A 378 8.72 -11.18 12.00
C LEU A 378 8.80 -11.82 13.40
N PRO A 379 8.70 -11.06 14.52
CA PRO A 379 8.79 -11.66 15.85
C PRO A 379 7.67 -12.66 16.17
N GLU A 380 6.49 -12.47 15.57
CA GLU A 380 5.33 -13.35 15.76
C GLU A 380 5.37 -14.57 14.83
N VAL A 381 5.71 -14.35 13.55
CA VAL A 381 5.62 -15.37 12.50
C VAL A 381 6.94 -16.13 12.31
N HIS A 382 8.08 -15.52 12.68
CA HIS A 382 9.44 -16.04 12.49
C HIS A 382 9.79 -16.36 11.03
N ALA A 383 9.20 -15.63 10.08
CA ALA A 383 9.43 -15.81 8.65
C ALA A 383 9.46 -14.48 7.90
N ILE A 384 10.18 -14.45 6.78
CA ILE A 384 10.09 -13.41 5.76
C ILE A 384 9.33 -14.01 4.60
N ALA A 385 8.11 -13.54 4.34
CA ALA A 385 7.25 -14.11 3.33
C ALA A 385 6.33 -13.04 2.70
N SER A 386 5.67 -13.40 1.59
CA SER A 386 4.62 -12.58 0.99
C SER A 386 3.46 -12.37 1.96
N GLY A 387 2.94 -11.15 2.02
CA GLY A 387 1.82 -10.83 2.91
C GLY A 387 2.23 -10.50 4.34
N LEU A 388 3.53 -10.41 4.65
CA LEU A 388 4.04 -10.01 5.95
C LEU A 388 4.73 -8.63 5.88
N SER A 389 4.57 -7.85 6.95
CA SER A 389 5.36 -6.64 7.19
C SER A 389 6.72 -7.05 7.77
N THR A 390 7.77 -6.94 6.99
CA THR A 390 9.12 -7.39 7.37
C THR A 390 10.22 -6.35 7.13
N ASN A 391 9.83 -5.09 6.84
CA ASN A 391 10.78 -4.02 6.61
C ASN A 391 11.63 -3.75 7.87
N PRO A 392 12.96 -3.81 7.78
CA PRO A 392 13.84 -3.55 8.91
C PRO A 392 14.08 -2.06 9.17
N THR A 393 13.50 -1.16 8.39
CA THR A 393 13.58 0.28 8.62
C THR A 393 12.74 0.63 9.84
N PHE A 394 13.40 1.06 10.91
CA PHE A 394 12.71 1.43 12.14
C PHE A 394 12.53 2.94 12.30
N PHE A 395 13.24 3.75 11.51
CA PHE A 395 13.14 5.21 11.54
C PHE A 395 13.33 5.82 10.15
N LYS A 396 12.58 6.85 9.86
CA LYS A 396 12.69 7.70 8.68
C LYS A 396 12.48 9.15 9.09
N MET A 397 13.06 10.09 8.37
CA MET A 397 12.76 11.51 8.56
C MET A 397 12.87 12.30 7.28
N ARG A 398 12.14 13.41 7.26
CA ARG A 398 12.16 14.38 6.17
C ARG A 398 12.33 15.78 6.73
N LYS A 399 13.15 16.58 6.07
CA LYS A 399 13.32 18.01 6.33
C LYS A 399 13.35 18.72 4.98
N GLY A 400 12.16 19.13 4.53
CA GLY A 400 11.98 19.60 3.16
C GLY A 400 12.35 18.57 2.11
N ALA A 401 13.26 18.91 1.20
CA ALA A 401 13.77 18.02 0.16
C ALA A 401 14.85 17.04 0.66
N ALA A 402 15.48 17.28 1.82
CA ALA A 402 16.42 16.35 2.42
C ALA A 402 15.67 15.21 3.12
N ILE A 403 15.89 13.96 2.68
CA ILE A 403 15.13 12.81 3.13
C ILE A 403 16.06 11.66 3.51
N LEU A 404 15.91 11.18 4.75
CA LEU A 404 16.42 9.91 5.23
C LEU A 404 15.33 8.85 5.03
N ASP A 405 15.40 8.10 3.94
CA ASP A 405 14.40 7.09 3.57
C ASP A 405 14.47 5.82 4.43
N SER A 406 15.62 5.56 5.06
CA SER A 406 15.77 4.37 5.90
C SER A 406 16.88 4.55 6.92
N LEU A 407 16.59 4.18 8.16
CA LEU A 407 17.57 3.94 9.22
C LEU A 407 17.38 2.53 9.75
N ARG A 408 18.47 1.74 9.73
CA ARG A 408 18.49 0.33 10.13
C ARG A 408 19.66 0.07 11.06
N LEU A 409 19.55 -1.02 11.83
CA LEU A 409 20.68 -1.60 12.56
C LEU A 409 20.91 -3.03 12.06
N ALA A 410 22.12 -3.35 11.64
CA ALA A 410 22.47 -4.65 11.07
C ALA A 410 23.59 -5.31 11.89
N PRO A 411 23.25 -6.12 12.91
CA PRO A 411 24.22 -6.94 13.62
C PRO A 411 24.58 -8.18 12.79
N GLN A 412 25.87 -8.56 12.77
CA GLN A 412 26.32 -9.82 12.18
C GLN A 412 26.16 -10.96 13.16
N PHE A 413 24.91 -11.34 13.43
CA PHE A 413 24.57 -12.35 14.41
C PHE A 413 23.87 -13.53 13.74
N PHE A 414 24.63 -14.60 13.46
CA PHE A 414 24.14 -15.86 12.87
C PHE A 414 23.33 -15.69 11.57
N SER A 415 23.62 -14.67 10.78
CA SER A 415 22.92 -14.33 9.53
C SER A 415 21.41 -14.14 9.69
N LEU A 416 20.97 -13.70 10.87
CA LEU A 416 19.56 -13.41 11.14
C LEU A 416 19.08 -12.07 10.55
N GLY A 417 20.01 -11.32 9.95
CA GLY A 417 19.72 -10.07 9.26
C GLY A 417 19.57 -8.86 10.20
N PRO A 418 19.04 -7.77 9.66
CA PRO A 418 18.86 -6.53 10.40
C PRO A 418 17.90 -6.66 11.58
N PHE A 419 18.10 -5.79 12.58
CA PHE A 419 17.18 -5.60 13.69
C PHE A 419 15.75 -5.33 13.20
N ARG A 420 14.79 -5.98 13.82
CA ARG A 420 13.35 -5.74 13.71
C ARG A 420 12.76 -5.77 15.10
N SER A 421 12.04 -4.72 15.45
CA SER A 421 11.51 -4.57 16.81
C SER A 421 10.38 -5.57 17.09
N GLU A 422 10.30 -6.04 18.34
CA GLU A 422 9.19 -6.85 18.87
C GLU A 422 8.00 -5.99 19.32
N GLY A 423 8.07 -4.66 19.11
CA GLY A 423 7.03 -3.72 19.47
C GLY A 423 7.53 -2.28 19.45
N LEU A 424 6.62 -1.37 19.74
CA LEU A 424 6.86 0.07 19.85
C LEU A 424 6.14 0.61 21.08
N GLU A 425 6.88 1.08 22.05
CA GLU A 425 6.34 1.52 23.33
C GLU A 425 6.72 2.97 23.63
N ARG A 426 5.79 3.72 24.21
CA ARG A 426 6.08 5.06 24.73
C ARG A 426 6.81 4.97 26.06
N GLU A 427 7.99 5.54 26.15
CA GLU A 427 8.78 5.64 27.38
C GLU A 427 9.09 7.09 27.69
N LYS A 428 8.31 7.71 28.60
CA LYS A 428 8.40 9.14 28.95
C LYS A 428 8.29 10.03 27.71
N ASP A 429 9.39 10.66 27.31
CA ASP A 429 9.52 11.57 26.17
C ASP A 429 10.18 10.91 24.93
N ALA A 430 10.35 9.58 24.97
CA ALA A 430 10.96 8.78 23.90
C ALA A 430 10.05 7.62 23.45
N TRP A 431 10.36 7.06 22.30
CA TRP A 431 9.81 5.80 21.79
C TRP A 431 10.86 4.71 21.92
N ARG A 432 10.50 3.59 22.51
CA ARG A 432 11.36 2.42 22.69
C ARG A 432 11.03 1.34 21.69
N LEU A 433 12.07 0.85 21.05
CA LEU A 433 12.08 -0.30 20.15
C LEU A 433 13.01 -1.35 20.77
N SER A 434 12.60 -2.60 20.85
CA SER A 434 13.43 -3.65 21.43
C SER A 434 13.27 -4.98 20.71
N ALA A 435 14.32 -5.82 20.75
CA ALA A 435 14.27 -7.20 20.28
C ALA A 435 15.29 -8.06 21.02
N GLU A 436 14.95 -9.36 21.20
CA GLU A 436 15.89 -10.37 21.61
C GLU A 436 15.92 -11.51 20.58
N VAL A 437 16.94 -11.53 19.75
CA VAL A 437 17.15 -12.63 18.80
C VAL A 437 18.01 -13.73 19.40
N ARG A 438 17.66 -14.99 19.13
CA ARG A 438 18.34 -16.16 19.69
C ARG A 438 18.78 -17.11 18.60
N ALA A 439 20.01 -17.64 18.73
CA ALA A 439 20.54 -18.72 17.91
C ALA A 439 20.85 -19.95 18.76
N ALA A 440 20.41 -21.11 18.31
CA ALA A 440 20.58 -22.35 19.05
C ALA A 440 21.85 -23.09 18.63
N PHE A 441 22.52 -23.70 19.62
CA PHE A 441 23.45 -24.81 19.42
C PHE A 441 22.80 -26.08 19.92
N HIS A 442 22.74 -27.11 19.09
CA HIS A 442 22.00 -28.34 19.35
C HIS A 442 22.89 -29.41 19.96
N GLN A 443 22.45 -29.97 21.08
CA GLN A 443 23.09 -31.07 21.74
C GLN A 443 22.73 -32.44 21.10
N PRO A 444 23.45 -33.54 21.41
CA PRO A 444 23.13 -34.87 20.90
C PRO A 444 21.68 -35.29 21.19
N LEU A 445 21.07 -35.99 20.24
CA LEU A 445 19.73 -36.57 20.44
C LEU A 445 19.64 -37.47 21.65
N PRO A 446 18.57 -37.38 22.47
CA PRO A 446 18.23 -38.39 23.47
C PRO A 446 18.15 -39.79 22.84
N ARG A 447 18.48 -40.83 23.60
CA ARG A 447 18.53 -42.21 23.08
C ARG A 447 17.28 -42.63 22.30
N ARG A 448 16.10 -42.28 22.78
CA ARG A 448 14.80 -42.64 22.17
C ARG A 448 14.60 -42.09 20.77
N HIS A 449 15.32 -41.03 20.37
CA HIS A 449 15.21 -40.37 19.05
C HIS A 449 16.37 -40.75 18.13
N ARG A 450 17.35 -41.55 18.59
CA ARG A 450 18.51 -41.95 17.79
C ARG A 450 18.13 -43.02 16.78
N ARG A 451 18.51 -42.82 15.55
CA ARG A 451 18.35 -43.78 14.45
C ARG A 451 19.70 -44.41 14.11
N LYS A 452 19.69 -45.73 13.84
CA LYS A 452 20.91 -46.45 13.46
C LYS A 452 21.39 -46.13 12.06
N ASP A 453 20.48 -45.77 11.16
CA ASP A 453 20.73 -45.38 9.78
C ASP A 453 21.25 -43.94 9.64
N GLY A 454 21.15 -43.10 10.70
CA GLY A 454 21.56 -41.69 10.68
C GLY A 454 20.66 -40.79 9.86
N LEU A 455 19.54 -41.29 9.30
CA LEU A 455 18.64 -40.55 8.45
C LEU A 455 17.54 -39.89 9.29
N TYR A 456 17.67 -38.59 9.51
CA TYR A 456 16.72 -37.80 10.29
C TYR A 456 15.85 -36.92 9.38
N PRO A 457 14.66 -36.54 9.86
CA PRO A 457 13.80 -35.61 9.14
C PRO A 457 14.51 -34.28 8.87
N LEU A 458 14.21 -33.69 7.73
CA LEU A 458 14.57 -32.31 7.44
C LEU A 458 13.69 -31.40 8.29
N THR A 459 14.30 -30.62 9.17
CA THR A 459 13.65 -29.71 10.10
C THR A 459 14.34 -28.36 10.13
N ASP A 460 13.60 -27.33 10.55
CA ASP A 460 14.05 -25.95 10.72
C ASP A 460 14.46 -25.70 12.18
N ASP A 461 15.50 -24.91 12.40
CA ASP A 461 15.92 -24.43 13.72
C ASP A 461 15.67 -22.91 13.93
N GLY A 462 15.00 -22.26 12.98
CA GLY A 462 14.75 -20.81 12.94
C GLY A 462 15.83 -20.01 12.19
N ARG A 463 16.87 -20.67 11.65
CA ARG A 463 17.95 -20.06 10.86
C ARG A 463 18.15 -20.76 9.52
N PHE A 464 18.10 -22.07 9.52
CA PHE A 464 18.31 -22.91 8.35
C PHE A 464 17.67 -24.29 8.53
N TRP A 465 17.52 -25.00 7.43
CA TRP A 465 17.02 -26.37 7.39
C TRP A 465 18.15 -27.38 7.39
N SER A 466 18.00 -28.45 8.16
CA SER A 466 18.94 -29.58 8.15
C SER A 466 18.24 -30.89 8.54
N ALA A 467 18.79 -32.00 8.06
CA ALA A 467 18.36 -33.35 8.39
C ALA A 467 18.94 -33.78 9.77
N MET A 468 18.61 -33.01 10.83
CA MET A 468 19.15 -33.16 12.16
C MET A 468 18.10 -33.42 13.26
N ASP A 469 16.80 -33.44 12.88
CA ASP A 469 15.74 -33.59 13.87
C ASP A 469 15.84 -32.56 15.01
N PHE A 470 15.94 -31.27 14.67
CA PHE A 470 16.13 -30.17 15.61
C PHE A 470 15.11 -30.11 16.75
N PRO A 471 13.80 -30.41 16.55
CA PRO A 471 12.80 -30.36 17.64
C PRO A 471 13.12 -31.26 18.84
N HIS A 472 13.80 -32.38 18.63
CA HIS A 472 14.11 -33.35 19.67
C HIS A 472 15.49 -33.19 20.32
N ARG A 473 16.26 -32.18 19.90
CA ARG A 473 17.58 -31.90 20.50
C ARG A 473 17.47 -30.93 21.67
N PRO A 474 18.17 -31.17 22.78
CA PRO A 474 18.39 -30.13 23.78
C PRO A 474 19.18 -28.98 23.15
N LYS A 475 18.92 -27.74 23.59
CA LYS A 475 19.46 -26.52 22.98
C LYS A 475 20.18 -25.67 24.02
N GLU A 476 21.32 -25.12 23.60
CA GLU A 476 21.96 -23.97 24.24
C GLU A 476 21.76 -22.76 23.36
N TYR A 477 21.38 -21.63 23.94
CA TYR A 477 21.13 -20.42 23.17
C TYR A 477 22.25 -19.38 23.32
N ARG A 478 22.53 -18.70 22.24
CA ARG A 478 23.16 -17.39 22.27
C ARG A 478 22.09 -16.36 21.92
N ALA A 479 22.06 -15.29 22.68
CA ALA A 479 21.06 -14.24 22.52
C ALA A 479 21.76 -12.91 22.25
N LEU A 480 21.13 -12.08 21.41
CA LEU A 480 21.51 -10.69 21.21
C LEU A 480 20.29 -9.85 21.56
N ARG A 481 20.41 -9.00 22.59
CA ARG A 481 19.40 -8.02 22.96
C ARG A 481 19.78 -6.66 22.38
N THR A 482 18.80 -6.02 21.82
CA THR A 482 18.90 -4.67 21.25
C THR A 482 17.77 -3.83 21.76
N GLU A 483 18.10 -2.63 22.23
CA GLU A 483 17.15 -1.59 22.57
C GLU A 483 17.53 -0.31 21.85
N ILE A 484 16.54 0.38 21.29
CA ILE A 484 16.72 1.66 20.63
C ILE A 484 15.70 2.63 21.21
N LEU A 485 16.20 3.75 21.77
CA LEU A 485 15.35 4.86 22.20
C LEU A 485 15.42 5.96 21.16
N VAL A 486 14.25 6.43 20.71
CA VAL A 486 14.09 7.51 19.72
C VAL A 486 13.36 8.66 20.39
N ARG A 487 14.02 9.83 20.50
CA ARG A 487 13.48 11.02 21.16
C ARG A 487 13.49 12.21 20.23
N GLU A 488 12.35 12.89 20.09
CA GLU A 488 12.27 14.20 19.46
C GLU A 488 12.89 15.26 20.38
N THR A 489 13.73 16.13 19.84
CA THR A 489 14.35 17.22 20.59
C THR A 489 13.56 18.52 20.44
N LYS A 490 13.75 19.46 21.35
CA LYS A 490 13.00 20.73 21.36
C LYS A 490 13.21 21.59 20.11
N ASP A 491 14.32 21.42 19.43
CA ASP A 491 14.65 22.08 18.15
C ASP A 491 14.11 21.32 16.93
N GLY A 492 13.37 20.22 17.17
CA GLY A 492 12.74 19.40 16.15
C GLY A 492 13.70 18.47 15.41
N GLY A 493 14.86 18.19 16.01
CA GLY A 493 15.74 17.08 15.62
C GLY A 493 15.40 15.81 16.39
N TRP A 494 16.26 14.81 16.28
CA TRP A 494 16.09 13.51 16.91
C TRP A 494 17.38 13.06 17.58
N ASP A 495 17.26 12.50 18.79
CA ASP A 495 18.32 11.79 19.48
C ASP A 495 17.97 10.30 19.52
N LEU A 496 18.91 9.47 19.08
CA LEU A 496 18.78 8.02 19.11
C LEU A 496 19.85 7.42 20.02
N THR A 497 19.43 6.53 20.92
CA THR A 497 20.34 5.76 21.76
C THR A 497 20.18 4.28 21.41
N PHE A 498 21.26 3.65 21.01
CA PHE A 498 21.35 2.22 20.73
C PHE A 498 22.04 1.53 21.89
N ASP A 499 21.40 0.53 22.47
CA ASP A 499 22.00 -0.36 23.46
C ASP A 499 21.94 -1.79 22.92
N VAL A 500 23.12 -2.35 22.65
CA VAL A 500 23.26 -3.71 22.10
C VAL A 500 24.10 -4.53 23.06
N SER A 501 23.45 -5.48 23.73
CA SER A 501 24.09 -6.34 24.72
C SER A 501 24.74 -7.57 24.07
N GLN A 502 25.51 -8.31 24.88
CA GLN A 502 26.21 -9.55 24.52
C GLN A 502 27.48 -9.38 23.69
N SER A 503 28.27 -10.43 23.66
CA SER A 503 29.68 -10.35 23.32
C SER A 503 29.99 -10.26 21.85
N ALA A 504 30.79 -9.26 21.50
CA ALA A 504 31.70 -9.23 20.35
C ALA A 504 31.04 -9.38 18.96
N VAL A 505 29.76 -8.97 18.81
CA VAL A 505 29.05 -8.98 17.54
C VAL A 505 29.36 -7.69 16.76
N PRO A 506 29.96 -7.77 15.57
CA PRO A 506 30.08 -6.61 14.69
C PRO A 506 28.69 -6.12 14.27
N LEU A 507 28.52 -4.81 14.15
CA LEU A 507 27.26 -4.20 13.73
C LEU A 507 27.49 -2.93 12.92
N ALA A 508 26.48 -2.57 12.12
CA ALA A 508 26.44 -1.30 11.41
C ALA A 508 25.07 -0.64 11.61
N VAL A 509 25.06 0.64 11.94
CA VAL A 509 23.92 1.53 11.77
C VAL A 509 23.97 2.01 10.32
N GLU A 510 22.93 1.75 9.55
CA GLU A 510 22.81 2.09 8.13
C GLU A 510 21.82 3.20 7.94
N LEU A 511 22.28 4.36 7.46
CA LEU A 511 21.45 5.46 7.02
C LEU A 511 21.40 5.42 5.48
N CYS A 512 20.19 5.50 4.91
CA CYS A 512 20.02 5.61 3.47
C CYS A 512 19.27 6.90 3.13
N PHE A 513 19.95 7.81 2.47
CA PHE A 513 19.41 9.06 2.00
C PHE A 513 18.90 8.93 0.57
N ARG A 514 17.79 9.59 0.26
CA ARG A 514 17.25 9.66 -1.10
C ARG A 514 18.27 10.29 -2.03
N ARG A 515 18.38 9.79 -3.27
CA ARG A 515 19.27 10.39 -4.27
C ARG A 515 18.85 11.83 -4.62
N GLY A 516 19.81 12.63 -5.10
CA GLY A 516 19.61 14.02 -5.52
C GLY A 516 20.32 15.06 -4.65
N GLY A 517 20.88 14.65 -3.51
CA GLY A 517 21.66 15.52 -2.63
C GLY A 517 23.16 15.15 -2.59
N LYS A 518 23.89 15.87 -1.71
CA LYS A 518 25.31 15.72 -1.51
C LYS A 518 25.63 15.46 -0.04
N LEU A 519 26.56 14.53 0.21
CA LEU A 519 27.14 14.29 1.53
C LEU A 519 28.41 15.15 1.72
N SER A 520 28.60 15.66 2.94
CA SER A 520 29.83 16.32 3.38
C SER A 520 30.13 15.99 4.85
N GLY A 521 31.38 15.89 5.21
CA GLY A 521 31.84 15.61 6.58
C GLY A 521 33.29 15.15 6.56
N GLU A 522 34.13 15.63 7.51
CA GLU A 522 35.56 15.28 7.55
C GLU A 522 35.80 13.79 7.86
N GLY A 523 34.87 13.15 8.59
CA GLY A 523 34.95 11.73 8.93
C GLY A 523 34.29 10.77 7.94
N LEU A 524 33.85 11.23 6.78
CA LEU A 524 33.27 10.42 5.73
C LEU A 524 34.32 9.77 4.83
N GLU A 525 34.35 8.46 4.78
CA GLU A 525 35.23 7.68 3.90
C GLU A 525 34.38 6.84 2.92
N PRO A 526 34.69 6.81 1.61
CA PRO A 526 33.98 5.93 0.67
C PRO A 526 34.31 4.46 1.00
N VAL A 527 33.30 3.59 0.85
CA VAL A 527 33.46 2.14 1.04
C VAL A 527 33.94 1.52 -0.28
N ALA A 528 35.11 0.92 -0.25
CA ALA A 528 35.70 0.31 -1.44
C ALA A 528 34.80 -0.80 -2.04
N GLY A 529 34.53 -0.72 -3.34
CA GLY A 529 33.74 -1.70 -4.07
C GLY A 529 32.23 -1.60 -3.85
N ALA A 530 31.75 -0.49 -3.27
CA ALA A 530 30.33 -0.22 -3.06
C ALA A 530 29.97 1.21 -3.50
N ASP A 531 29.27 1.34 -4.61
CA ASP A 531 28.85 2.63 -5.14
C ASP A 531 27.88 3.34 -4.16
N ASP A 532 27.95 4.68 -4.13
CA ASP A 532 27.13 5.54 -3.27
C ASP A 532 27.07 5.10 -1.79
N THR A 533 28.15 4.45 -1.32
CA THR A 533 28.25 3.94 0.06
C THR A 533 29.46 4.52 0.76
N TYR A 534 29.23 5.06 1.97
CA TYR A 534 30.24 5.72 2.77
C TYR A 534 30.25 5.15 4.18
N GLN A 535 31.37 5.28 4.88
CA GLN A 535 31.47 5.06 6.31
C GLN A 535 31.70 6.39 7.01
N LEU A 536 30.92 6.71 8.04
CA LEU A 536 31.21 7.82 8.93
C LEU A 536 32.05 7.29 10.10
N VAL A 537 33.34 7.66 10.11
CA VAL A 537 34.29 7.18 11.10
C VAL A 537 34.31 8.07 12.35
N SER A 538 34.21 9.38 12.17
CA SER A 538 34.28 10.36 13.28
C SER A 538 33.54 11.64 12.93
N GLY A 539 33.19 12.43 13.96
CA GLY A 539 32.50 13.70 13.79
C GLY A 539 31.12 13.51 13.15
N ASP A 540 30.54 14.62 12.77
CA ASP A 540 29.23 14.67 12.13
C ASP A 540 29.38 14.78 10.61
N ALA A 541 28.34 14.33 9.89
CA ALA A 541 28.19 14.53 8.46
C ALA A 541 26.85 15.20 8.15
N THR A 542 26.77 15.83 6.98
CA THR A 542 25.57 16.54 6.52
C THR A 542 25.18 16.06 5.13
N TYR A 543 23.89 15.74 4.98
CA TYR A 543 23.26 15.51 3.69
C TYR A 543 22.46 16.74 3.29
N THR A 544 22.68 17.27 2.07
CA THR A 544 22.12 18.54 1.59
C THR A 544 21.40 18.36 0.26
N VAL A 545 20.18 18.89 0.16
CA VAL A 545 19.40 19.00 -1.09
C VAL A 545 18.91 20.45 -1.19
N GLY A 546 19.42 21.20 -2.16
CA GLY A 546 19.13 22.64 -2.25
C GLY A 546 19.57 23.37 -0.98
N THR A 547 18.59 23.94 -0.24
CA THR A 547 18.80 24.61 1.06
C THR A 547 18.53 23.72 2.25
N ASP A 548 17.94 22.55 2.03
CA ASP A 548 17.52 21.67 3.11
C ASP A 548 18.66 20.72 3.51
N THR A 549 18.83 20.55 4.81
CA THR A 549 19.95 19.76 5.34
C THR A 549 19.50 18.81 6.45
N ILE A 550 20.11 17.64 6.49
CA ILE A 550 20.09 16.72 7.62
C ILE A 550 21.52 16.51 8.07
N THR A 551 21.87 16.99 9.28
CA THR A 551 23.15 16.70 9.93
C THR A 551 22.99 15.48 10.83
N PHE A 552 23.93 14.57 10.81
CA PHE A 552 23.85 13.31 11.55
C PHE A 552 25.23 12.85 12.04
N GLY A 553 25.22 12.13 13.15
CA GLY A 553 26.45 11.64 13.79
C GLY A 553 26.36 11.64 15.32
N PRO A 554 27.51 11.50 16.01
CA PRO A 554 28.85 11.37 15.45
C PRO A 554 29.16 9.98 14.92
N GLY A 555 30.22 9.86 14.11
CA GLY A 555 30.81 8.56 13.78
C GLY A 555 31.38 7.86 15.02
N ASN A 556 31.44 6.55 15.00
CA ASN A 556 31.83 5.70 16.15
C ASN A 556 33.19 4.99 15.97
N GLY A 557 34.08 5.55 15.18
CA GLY A 557 35.35 4.94 14.83
C GLY A 557 35.24 3.86 13.76
N LYS A 558 36.35 3.21 13.45
CA LYS A 558 36.35 2.04 12.53
C LYS A 558 36.04 0.77 13.33
N GLY A 559 34.99 0.08 12.96
CA GLY A 559 34.55 -1.16 13.60
C GLY A 559 35.46 -2.37 13.42
N GLY A 560 36.64 -2.18 12.83
CA GLY A 560 37.65 -3.21 12.57
C GLY A 560 38.42 -2.97 11.28
N LYS A 561 39.34 -3.91 10.90
CA LYS A 561 40.13 -3.85 9.69
C LYS A 561 39.35 -4.24 8.42
N GLN A 562 38.19 -4.86 8.57
CA GLN A 562 37.34 -5.28 7.45
C GLN A 562 36.44 -4.12 7.01
N PRO A 563 36.05 -4.04 5.72
CA PRO A 563 35.05 -3.11 5.25
C PRO A 563 33.73 -3.27 6.07
N PRO A 564 32.98 -2.19 6.28
CA PRO A 564 31.70 -2.30 6.95
C PRO A 564 30.76 -3.21 6.15
N VAL A 565 30.17 -4.20 6.82
CA VAL A 565 29.27 -5.17 6.20
C VAL A 565 27.90 -5.02 6.86
N VAL A 566 26.89 -4.92 6.03
CA VAL A 566 25.49 -5.04 6.45
C VAL A 566 25.05 -6.47 6.15
N ASP A 567 24.79 -7.25 7.20
CA ASP A 567 24.21 -8.60 7.04
C ASP A 567 22.79 -8.45 6.48
N PRO A 568 22.50 -8.86 5.23
CA PRO A 568 21.19 -8.69 4.64
C PRO A 568 20.16 -9.66 5.23
N GLY A 569 20.58 -10.72 5.92
CA GLY A 569 19.71 -11.83 6.30
C GLY A 569 19.16 -12.57 5.07
N GLU A 570 17.99 -13.17 5.22
CA GLU A 570 17.30 -13.81 4.11
C GLU A 570 16.85 -12.80 3.05
N ARG A 571 16.87 -13.23 1.78
CA ARG A 571 16.43 -12.45 0.63
C ARG A 571 15.11 -13.01 0.11
N TYR A 572 14.17 -12.12 -0.11
CA TYR A 572 12.86 -12.46 -0.67
C TYR A 572 12.61 -11.63 -1.94
N THR A 573 12.78 -12.25 -3.10
CA THR A 573 12.82 -11.55 -4.40
C THR A 573 11.48 -10.96 -4.82
N TRP A 574 10.36 -11.53 -4.39
CA TRP A 574 9.03 -11.06 -4.73
C TRP A 574 8.74 -9.63 -4.24
N MET A 575 9.38 -9.19 -3.15
CA MET A 575 9.24 -7.84 -2.59
C MET A 575 10.38 -6.90 -3.04
N ASN A 576 10.73 -6.91 -4.30
CA ASN A 576 11.85 -6.15 -4.88
C ASN A 576 13.20 -6.52 -4.25
N GLY A 577 13.40 -7.80 -3.99
CA GLY A 577 14.64 -8.32 -3.42
C GLY A 577 14.66 -8.29 -1.89
N SER A 578 15.81 -8.02 -1.30
CA SER A 578 16.07 -8.10 0.13
C SER A 578 15.59 -6.88 0.94
N LEU A 579 14.66 -6.09 0.45
CA LEU A 579 14.32 -4.79 1.03
C LEU A 579 15.54 -3.87 1.19
N THR A 580 16.52 -3.99 0.30
CA THR A 580 17.71 -3.15 0.30
C THR A 580 17.33 -1.71 -0.03
N PRO A 581 17.73 -0.72 0.78
CA PRO A 581 17.41 0.65 0.49
C PRO A 581 18.10 1.12 -0.79
N ASN A 582 17.39 1.91 -1.59
CA ASN A 582 17.89 2.49 -2.83
C ASN A 582 18.21 3.98 -2.61
N GLY A 583 19.48 4.30 -2.42
CA GLY A 583 19.90 5.68 -2.15
C GLY A 583 21.39 5.81 -1.87
N ILE A 584 21.79 6.94 -1.29
CA ILE A 584 23.13 7.18 -0.81
C ILE A 584 23.23 6.63 0.62
N ARG A 585 24.12 5.67 0.83
CA ARG A 585 24.22 4.94 2.09
C ARG A 585 25.39 5.43 2.94
N VAL A 586 25.14 5.59 4.24
CA VAL A 586 26.18 5.87 5.23
C VAL A 586 26.14 4.82 6.33
N LEU A 587 27.28 4.22 6.61
CA LEU A 587 27.44 3.19 7.64
C LEU A 587 28.21 3.74 8.82
N ILE A 588 27.67 3.53 10.04
CA ILE A 588 28.38 3.80 11.28
C ILE A 588 28.57 2.46 11.98
N THR A 589 29.85 2.04 12.11
CA THR A 589 30.17 0.68 12.57
C THR A 589 30.44 0.64 14.07
N GLY A 590 30.23 -0.52 14.66
CA GLY A 590 30.51 -0.80 16.05
C GLY A 590 30.66 -2.27 16.34
N ARG A 591 30.86 -2.60 17.62
CA ARG A 591 30.92 -3.97 18.11
C ARG A 591 30.29 -4.05 19.51
N SER A 592 29.39 -5.00 19.70
CA SER A 592 28.75 -5.19 21.00
C SER A 592 29.70 -5.79 22.06
N PRO A 593 29.49 -5.57 23.38
CA PRO A 593 28.45 -4.69 23.92
C PRO A 593 28.67 -3.23 23.54
N LEU A 594 27.60 -2.53 23.19
CA LEU A 594 27.69 -1.15 22.69
C LEU A 594 26.53 -0.32 23.21
N THR A 595 26.85 0.82 23.80
CA THR A 595 25.90 1.91 23.95
C THR A 595 26.36 3.06 23.06
N TYR A 596 25.60 3.33 21.99
CA TYR A 596 25.94 4.36 21.01
C TYR A 596 24.81 5.40 20.95
N ARG A 597 25.19 6.66 20.86
CA ARG A 597 24.26 7.78 20.74
C ARG A 597 24.55 8.56 19.47
N MET A 598 23.50 8.82 18.72
CA MET A 598 23.58 9.69 17.55
C MET A 598 22.46 10.72 17.57
N SER A 599 22.69 11.81 16.86
CA SER A 599 21.70 12.85 16.62
C SER A 599 21.40 13.00 15.13
N LEU A 600 20.20 13.46 14.84
CA LEU A 600 19.73 13.87 13.51
C LEU A 600 19.14 15.28 13.66
N ARG A 601 19.69 16.26 12.91
CA ARG A 601 19.30 17.67 13.03
C ARG A 601 18.86 18.26 11.71
#